data_f984770978a6b785e30a07435cc6ff1d
#
_entry.id   f984770978a6b785e30a07435cc6ff1d
#
_cell.length_a   1.000
_cell.length_b   1.000
_cell.length_c   1.000
_cell.angle_alpha   90.00
_cell.angle_beta   90.00
_cell.angle_gamma   90.00
#
_symmetry.space_group_name_H-M   'P 1'
#
loop_
_entity.id
_entity.type
_entity.pdbx_description
1 polymer ?
#
loop_
_entity_poly.entity_id
_entity_poly.type
_entity_poly.pdbx_seq_one_letter_code
_entity_poly.pdbx_strand_id
1 'polypeptide(L)'
;VCALIVCAFFSFTLLVVPPYEIVAGAGADLVFGLSDIWPIFAVAGVVVAVVLALAVSLLRGRAFDIVLLFLFAFGVAAYVQVLLLNSELPTADGKSVNWGDYTSIMLVSTVVWIVIVAIPLVVGHLKTSLARGGAVALSLALIIVQGVGVGSLFASGAFEAVTKEPDQVNVADLRMTEDGLFTVSEKSNVIVFVLDFTDTKQMSQIMQEHPEEFNDWTGFTWYNNVAGSMVPTRYGVPFLLTGQLPQQGELFSQYLATRYERSTYLDDIHNAGYSMGIYTDTFGTEFSSEDVQRHVAGLTMNYHPMNQEDSPSLLDQEGTLFTLWKCAMYRDLPWAFKPYFWFYTDEVNNGMTLQVESDDGEVQQSTLYTMNDGAYYDKLKTTKLSATDDGETGAFRFIHLLGGHYPFNLDENGNDIGTDNSDAIRQIRGSLKMLSEYIRQLKDMGLYDNTAILVTSDHGDWGIYEDWDSSSNAIMFYKPAQSAEVDAQPIKTVSTPVAHVNVQPTIIQAVGGDSSKYGETLAQVPFDNRVRKFYTTTSDGKNDVSIVEYDITGWATDFNNWHKTGAIWDAQQ
;
A
#
# COMPACT_ATOMS: atom_id res chain seq x y z
N VAL A 1 43.85 3.21 15.17
CA VAL A 1 43.76 2.68 13.81
C VAL A 1 42.84 1.45 13.79
N CYS A 2 43.12 0.36 14.60
CA CYS A 2 42.28 -0.86 14.59
C CYS A 2 40.80 -0.58 14.85
N ALA A 3 40.49 0.25 15.88
CA ALA A 3 39.10 0.61 16.19
C ALA A 3 38.45 1.33 15.00
N LEU A 4 39.14 2.28 14.35
CA LEU A 4 38.56 2.98 13.21
C LEU A 4 38.23 2.06 12.04
N ILE A 5 39.11 1.12 11.70
CA ILE A 5 38.91 0.20 10.57
C ILE A 5 37.74 -0.76 10.85
N VAL A 6 37.72 -1.35 12.07
CA VAL A 6 36.65 -2.28 12.44
C VAL A 6 35.30 -1.59 12.57
N CYS A 7 35.27 -0.38 13.18
CA CYS A 7 34.03 0.39 13.30
C CYS A 7 33.56 0.93 11.94
N ALA A 8 34.47 1.30 11.04
CA ALA A 8 34.13 1.66 9.67
C ALA A 8 33.53 0.46 8.92
N PHE A 9 34.12 -0.74 9.05
CA PHE A 9 33.55 -1.96 8.49
C PHE A 9 32.15 -2.24 9.04
N PHE A 10 31.99 -2.21 10.36
CA PHE A 10 30.71 -2.44 11.02
C PHE A 10 29.62 -1.47 10.54
N SER A 11 29.95 -0.17 10.54
CA SER A 11 29.03 0.88 10.11
C SER A 11 28.70 0.77 8.62
N PHE A 12 29.69 0.52 7.78
CA PHE A 12 29.51 0.40 6.34
C PHE A 12 28.59 -0.79 6.00
N THR A 13 28.83 -1.95 6.64
CA THR A 13 28.05 -3.18 6.42
C THR A 13 26.61 -3.09 6.88
N LEU A 14 26.32 -2.39 8.00
CA LEU A 14 24.98 -2.37 8.60
C LEU A 14 24.17 -1.12 8.31
N LEU A 15 24.82 0.01 7.96
CA LEU A 15 24.11 1.29 7.82
C LEU A 15 24.17 1.89 6.42
N VAL A 16 25.21 1.56 5.63
CA VAL A 16 25.39 2.18 4.31
C VAL A 16 24.99 1.23 3.18
N VAL A 17 25.60 0.05 3.17
CA VAL A 17 25.38 -0.92 2.08
C VAL A 17 23.92 -1.35 1.97
N PRO A 18 23.24 -1.79 3.06
CA PRO A 18 21.90 -2.34 2.96
C PRO A 18 20.85 -1.36 2.40
N PRO A 19 20.75 -0.09 2.89
CA PRO A 19 19.85 0.89 2.29
C PRO A 19 20.08 1.12 0.80
N TYR A 20 21.34 1.17 0.36
CA TYR A 20 21.66 1.36 -1.06
C TYR A 20 21.20 0.17 -1.92
N GLU A 21 21.44 -1.05 -1.45
CA GLU A 21 21.03 -2.26 -2.16
C GLU A 21 19.50 -2.44 -2.14
N ILE A 22 18.83 -2.06 -1.03
CA ILE A 22 17.36 -2.10 -0.93
C ILE A 22 16.75 -1.14 -1.95
N VAL A 23 17.17 0.11 -1.96
CA VAL A 23 16.62 1.12 -2.87
C VAL A 23 16.96 0.81 -4.32
N ALA A 24 18.19 0.36 -4.60
CA ALA A 24 18.56 -0.04 -5.96
C ALA A 24 17.79 -1.27 -6.47
N GLY A 25 17.39 -2.17 -5.56
CA GLY A 25 16.63 -3.37 -5.90
C GLY A 25 15.11 -3.19 -5.96
N ALA A 26 14.58 -2.20 -5.24
CA ALA A 26 13.16 -1.93 -5.10
C ALA A 26 12.76 -0.58 -5.71
N GLY A 27 13.54 -0.04 -6.63
CA GLY A 27 13.36 1.33 -7.15
C GLY A 27 12.03 1.60 -7.86
N ALA A 28 11.29 0.55 -8.28
CA ALA A 28 9.94 0.70 -8.83
C ALA A 28 8.87 0.87 -7.74
N ASP A 29 9.13 0.35 -6.53
CA ASP A 29 8.17 0.30 -5.43
C ASP A 29 8.35 1.44 -4.42
N LEU A 30 9.49 2.17 -4.49
CA LEU A 30 9.82 3.24 -3.57
C LEU A 30 9.65 4.62 -4.19
N VAL A 31 9.17 5.57 -3.38
CA VAL A 31 8.92 6.96 -3.81
C VAL A 31 10.19 7.77 -4.03
N PHE A 32 11.29 7.40 -3.39
CA PHE A 32 12.60 8.05 -3.54
C PHE A 32 13.66 7.06 -4.01
N GLY A 33 14.57 7.55 -4.80
CA GLY A 33 15.63 6.75 -5.36
C GLY A 33 16.98 6.89 -4.70
N LEU A 34 17.96 6.16 -5.25
CA LEU A 34 19.30 6.14 -4.72
C LEU A 34 19.95 7.54 -4.76
N SER A 35 19.63 8.38 -5.77
CA SER A 35 20.09 9.76 -5.88
C SER A 35 19.68 10.62 -4.68
N ASP A 36 18.49 10.37 -4.13
CA ASP A 36 17.92 11.18 -3.07
C ASP A 36 18.44 10.78 -1.70
N ILE A 37 18.64 9.48 -1.48
CA ILE A 37 18.94 8.92 -0.16
C ILE A 37 20.44 8.71 0.13
N TRP A 38 21.29 8.60 -0.91
CA TRP A 38 22.69 8.22 -0.69
C TRP A 38 23.48 9.15 0.26
N PRO A 39 23.29 10.50 0.24
CA PRO A 39 24.03 11.37 1.15
C PRO A 39 23.68 11.14 2.61
N ILE A 40 22.40 10.82 2.90
CA ILE A 40 21.89 10.58 4.26
C ILE A 40 22.67 9.43 4.90
N PHE A 41 22.73 8.29 4.21
CA PHE A 41 23.38 7.08 4.73
C PHE A 41 24.90 7.17 4.69
N ALA A 42 25.50 7.86 3.72
CA ALA A 42 26.92 8.12 3.70
C ALA A 42 27.36 8.94 4.93
N VAL A 43 26.63 10.02 5.25
CA VAL A 43 26.90 10.86 6.41
C VAL A 43 26.66 10.11 7.71
N ALA A 44 25.51 9.45 7.85
CA ALA A 44 25.16 8.65 9.03
C ALA A 44 26.21 7.56 9.28
N GLY A 45 26.62 6.85 8.23
CA GLY A 45 27.64 5.82 8.31
C GLY A 45 28.99 6.33 8.80
N VAL A 46 29.45 7.48 8.29
CA VAL A 46 30.69 8.11 8.76
C VAL A 46 30.57 8.56 10.21
N VAL A 47 29.49 9.21 10.59
CA VAL A 47 29.26 9.67 11.96
C VAL A 47 29.27 8.49 12.94
N VAL A 48 28.52 7.43 12.64
CA VAL A 48 28.47 6.23 13.52
C VAL A 48 29.83 5.54 13.58
N ALA A 49 30.54 5.40 12.46
CA ALA A 49 31.90 4.82 12.45
C ALA A 49 32.86 5.60 13.36
N VAL A 50 32.85 6.93 13.29
CA VAL A 50 33.71 7.80 14.10
C VAL A 50 33.33 7.73 15.58
N VAL A 51 32.03 7.84 15.90
CA VAL A 51 31.54 7.79 17.29
C VAL A 51 31.87 6.44 17.94
N LEU A 52 31.61 5.35 17.25
CA LEU A 52 31.97 4.01 17.76
C LEU A 52 33.48 3.84 17.89
N ALA A 53 34.28 4.31 16.92
CA ALA A 53 35.74 4.22 17.00
C ALA A 53 36.30 5.01 18.20
N LEU A 54 35.76 6.20 18.47
CA LEU A 54 36.10 6.98 19.66
C LEU A 54 35.72 6.24 20.94
N ALA A 55 34.48 5.74 21.03
CA ALA A 55 34.01 5.00 22.19
C ALA A 55 34.86 3.74 22.47
N VAL A 56 35.13 2.95 21.44
CA VAL A 56 36.01 1.77 21.55
C VAL A 56 37.42 2.16 21.96
N SER A 57 37.97 3.29 21.45
CA SER A 57 39.31 3.77 21.76
C SER A 57 39.47 4.22 23.23
N LEU A 58 38.37 4.53 23.91
CA LEU A 58 38.39 4.85 25.36
C LEU A 58 38.57 3.56 26.22
N LEU A 59 38.26 2.40 25.68
CA LEU A 59 38.45 1.12 26.36
C LEU A 59 39.94 0.72 26.37
N ARG A 60 40.33 -0.07 27.37
CA ARG A 60 41.72 -0.52 27.54
C ARG A 60 41.80 -2.03 27.80
N GLY A 61 42.92 -2.62 27.41
CA GLY A 61 43.22 -4.01 27.69
C GLY A 61 42.16 -4.97 27.10
N ARG A 62 41.71 -5.94 27.90
CA ARG A 62 40.75 -6.96 27.47
C ARG A 62 39.39 -6.39 27.04
N ALA A 63 38.91 -5.31 27.66
CA ALA A 63 37.64 -4.69 27.30
C ALA A 63 37.69 -4.15 25.86
N PHE A 64 38.79 -3.50 25.49
CA PHE A 64 39.02 -3.05 24.11
C PHE A 64 38.96 -4.21 23.13
N ASP A 65 39.64 -5.34 23.46
CA ASP A 65 39.70 -6.49 22.56
C ASP A 65 38.34 -7.16 22.38
N ILE A 66 37.62 -7.36 23.46
CA ILE A 66 36.30 -8.01 23.43
C ILE A 66 35.34 -7.19 22.57
N VAL A 67 35.24 -5.87 22.80
CA VAL A 67 34.33 -5.01 22.04
C VAL A 67 34.75 -4.91 20.57
N LEU A 68 36.05 -4.74 20.30
CA LEU A 68 36.56 -4.69 18.93
C LEU A 68 36.24 -5.97 18.15
N LEU A 69 36.53 -7.14 18.74
CA LEU A 69 36.30 -8.43 18.10
C LEU A 69 34.81 -8.76 17.99
N PHE A 70 34.01 -8.32 18.95
CA PHE A 70 32.56 -8.46 18.87
C PHE A 70 31.96 -7.65 17.71
N LEU A 71 32.31 -6.36 17.56
CA LEU A 71 31.86 -5.53 16.44
C LEU A 71 32.30 -6.11 15.09
N PHE A 72 33.56 -6.56 15.01
CA PHE A 72 34.05 -7.25 13.83
C PHE A 72 33.22 -8.49 13.50
N ALA A 73 33.03 -9.38 14.49
CA ALA A 73 32.32 -10.63 14.32
C ALA A 73 30.85 -10.43 13.97
N PHE A 74 30.20 -9.43 14.60
CA PHE A 74 28.82 -9.07 14.30
C PHE A 74 28.68 -8.59 12.84
N GLY A 75 29.56 -7.70 12.37
CA GLY A 75 29.53 -7.27 10.97
C GLY A 75 29.78 -8.42 9.99
N VAL A 76 30.68 -9.36 10.31
CA VAL A 76 30.87 -10.57 9.49
C VAL A 76 29.62 -11.46 9.51
N ALA A 77 28.97 -11.63 10.65
CA ALA A 77 27.76 -12.45 10.77
C ALA A 77 26.60 -11.84 9.95
N ALA A 78 26.43 -10.52 9.99
CA ALA A 78 25.45 -9.80 9.17
C ALA A 78 25.73 -9.99 7.67
N TYR A 79 26.97 -9.84 7.25
CA TYR A 79 27.38 -10.06 5.86
C TYR A 79 27.10 -11.50 5.39
N VAL A 80 27.41 -12.49 6.22
CA VAL A 80 27.12 -13.91 5.94
C VAL A 80 25.61 -14.17 5.90
N GLN A 81 24.84 -13.53 6.80
CA GLN A 81 23.38 -13.60 6.82
C GLN A 81 22.79 -13.25 5.46
N VAL A 82 23.19 -12.10 4.93
CA VAL A 82 22.69 -11.59 3.64
C VAL A 82 23.05 -12.52 2.49
N LEU A 83 24.29 -13.00 2.45
CA LEU A 83 24.78 -13.81 1.33
C LEU A 83 24.26 -15.25 1.31
N LEU A 84 24.04 -15.86 2.47
CA LEU A 84 23.86 -17.32 2.55
C LEU A 84 22.56 -17.75 3.25
N LEU A 85 21.93 -16.89 4.04
CA LEU A 85 20.83 -17.30 4.92
C LEU A 85 19.50 -16.60 4.63
N ASN A 86 19.41 -15.81 3.56
CA ASN A 86 18.22 -15.04 3.19
C ASN A 86 17.47 -15.60 1.98
N SER A 87 17.80 -16.79 1.49
CA SER A 87 17.16 -17.38 0.30
C SER A 87 15.66 -17.65 0.46
N GLU A 88 15.17 -17.76 1.69
CA GLU A 88 13.78 -18.08 2.01
C GLU A 88 13.05 -16.88 2.64
N LEU A 89 13.58 -15.65 2.49
CA LEU A 89 12.89 -14.47 3.00
C LEU A 89 11.51 -14.33 2.34
N PRO A 90 10.44 -14.14 3.14
CA PRO A 90 9.14 -13.79 2.60
C PRO A 90 9.22 -12.47 1.84
N THR A 91 8.46 -12.39 0.76
CA THR A 91 8.29 -11.17 -0.02
C THR A 91 7.40 -10.19 0.74
N ALA A 92 7.70 -8.89 0.65
CA ALA A 92 6.86 -7.83 1.21
C ALA A 92 5.70 -7.53 0.23
N ASP A 93 4.80 -8.52 0.06
CA ASP A 93 3.70 -8.50 -0.91
C ASP A 93 2.35 -8.12 -0.26
N GLY A 94 2.39 -7.52 0.92
CA GLY A 94 1.19 -7.12 1.66
C GLY A 94 0.49 -8.25 2.42
N LYS A 95 1.03 -9.47 2.42
CA LYS A 95 0.48 -10.60 3.19
C LYS A 95 1.09 -10.69 4.58
N SER A 96 0.31 -11.17 5.54
CA SER A 96 0.83 -11.51 6.86
C SER A 96 1.75 -12.73 6.78
N VAL A 97 2.83 -12.74 7.57
CA VAL A 97 3.80 -13.82 7.60
C VAL A 97 3.55 -14.72 8.81
N ASN A 98 3.30 -16.01 8.56
CA ASN A 98 3.29 -17.01 9.63
C ASN A 98 4.74 -17.40 10.01
N TRP A 99 5.32 -16.69 10.97
CA TRP A 99 6.70 -16.93 11.41
C TRP A 99 6.96 -18.33 11.98
N GLY A 100 5.91 -19.07 12.36
CA GLY A 100 6.02 -20.46 12.81
C GLY A 100 6.62 -21.40 11.74
N ASP A 101 6.37 -21.12 10.46
CA ASP A 101 6.84 -21.93 9.33
C ASP A 101 8.36 -21.82 9.14
N TYR A 102 8.97 -20.75 9.64
CA TYR A 102 10.41 -20.46 9.52
C TYR A 102 11.25 -20.90 10.72
N THR A 103 10.67 -21.66 11.67
CA THR A 103 11.38 -22.10 12.90
C THR A 103 12.69 -22.81 12.61
N SER A 104 12.77 -23.64 11.58
CA SER A 104 13.99 -24.39 11.22
C SER A 104 15.12 -23.47 10.80
N ILE A 105 14.86 -22.50 9.91
CA ILE A 105 15.87 -21.54 9.47
C ILE A 105 16.25 -20.56 10.59
N MET A 106 15.32 -20.21 11.48
CA MET A 106 15.60 -19.41 12.69
C MET A 106 16.66 -20.09 13.56
N LEU A 107 16.54 -21.38 13.80
CA LEU A 107 17.51 -22.16 14.58
C LEU A 107 18.87 -22.24 13.88
N VAL A 108 18.88 -22.56 12.58
CA VAL A 108 20.12 -22.64 11.79
C VAL A 108 20.85 -21.30 11.78
N SER A 109 20.15 -20.23 11.46
CA SER A 109 20.70 -18.87 11.44
C SER A 109 21.28 -18.49 12.81
N THR A 110 20.54 -18.75 13.91
CA THR A 110 21.00 -18.47 15.26
C THR A 110 22.30 -19.20 15.60
N VAL A 111 22.38 -20.50 15.27
CA VAL A 111 23.61 -21.30 15.52
C VAL A 111 24.78 -20.75 14.70
N VAL A 112 24.59 -20.43 13.43
CA VAL A 112 25.62 -19.83 12.56
C VAL A 112 26.13 -18.52 13.14
N TRP A 113 25.23 -17.66 13.60
CA TRP A 113 25.60 -16.40 14.24
C TRP A 113 26.43 -16.59 15.52
N ILE A 114 26.01 -17.51 16.39
CA ILE A 114 26.75 -17.84 17.61
C ILE A 114 28.18 -18.31 17.27
N VAL A 115 28.31 -19.18 16.26
CA VAL A 115 29.62 -19.71 15.84
C VAL A 115 30.50 -18.58 15.28
N ILE A 116 29.98 -17.74 14.37
CA ILE A 116 30.75 -16.63 13.78
C ILE A 116 31.19 -15.63 14.85
N VAL A 117 30.33 -15.32 15.82
CA VAL A 117 30.67 -14.38 16.90
C VAL A 117 31.65 -15.02 17.90
N ALA A 118 31.51 -16.30 18.22
CA ALA A 118 32.36 -16.99 19.19
C ALA A 118 33.80 -17.15 18.69
N ILE A 119 34.01 -17.47 17.42
CA ILE A 119 35.37 -17.79 16.88
C ILE A 119 36.36 -16.62 17.13
N PRO A 120 36.12 -15.36 16.70
CA PRO A 120 37.07 -14.28 16.95
C PRO A 120 37.30 -13.99 18.42
N LEU A 121 36.27 -14.16 19.28
CA LEU A 121 36.37 -13.94 20.73
C LEU A 121 37.26 -15.02 21.39
N VAL A 122 37.08 -16.28 21.02
CA VAL A 122 37.90 -17.40 21.51
C VAL A 122 39.36 -17.25 21.03
N VAL A 123 39.57 -16.97 19.74
CA VAL A 123 40.91 -16.69 19.21
C VAL A 123 41.54 -15.49 19.88
N GLY A 124 40.77 -14.44 20.14
CA GLY A 124 41.22 -13.25 20.87
C GLY A 124 41.62 -13.50 22.31
N HIS A 125 40.95 -14.44 22.99
CA HIS A 125 41.32 -14.90 24.31
C HIS A 125 42.65 -15.66 24.30
N LEU A 126 42.89 -16.50 23.27
CA LEU A 126 44.09 -17.35 23.18
C LEU A 126 45.30 -16.61 22.56
N LYS A 127 45.07 -15.80 21.50
CA LYS A 127 46.10 -15.11 20.72
C LYS A 127 45.64 -13.74 20.27
N THR A 128 45.61 -12.77 21.16
CA THR A 128 45.03 -11.41 20.96
C THR A 128 45.62 -10.69 19.74
N SER A 129 46.95 -10.74 19.52
CA SER A 129 47.59 -10.04 18.39
C SER A 129 47.15 -10.63 17.03
N LEU A 130 47.01 -11.96 16.96
CA LEU A 130 46.52 -12.62 15.75
C LEU A 130 45.06 -12.26 15.45
N ALA A 131 44.22 -12.31 16.49
CA ALA A 131 42.80 -11.96 16.35
C ALA A 131 42.61 -10.49 15.89
N ARG A 132 43.32 -9.54 16.50
CA ARG A 132 43.29 -8.13 16.08
C ARG A 132 43.78 -7.93 14.65
N GLY A 133 44.90 -8.54 14.31
CA GLY A 133 45.47 -8.43 12.95
C GLY A 133 44.53 -9.02 11.90
N GLY A 134 43.97 -10.18 12.19
CA GLY A 134 42.99 -10.85 11.34
C GLY A 134 41.69 -10.04 11.18
N ALA A 135 41.16 -9.49 12.29
CA ALA A 135 39.97 -8.65 12.25
C ALA A 135 40.18 -7.40 11.37
N VAL A 136 41.31 -6.71 11.53
CA VAL A 136 41.65 -5.53 10.72
C VAL A 136 41.80 -5.89 9.25
N ALA A 137 42.57 -6.94 8.94
CA ALA A 137 42.81 -7.34 7.56
C ALA A 137 41.52 -7.77 6.84
N LEU A 138 40.68 -8.56 7.52
CA LEU A 138 39.41 -9.01 6.95
C LEU A 138 38.38 -7.87 6.85
N SER A 139 38.35 -6.95 7.83
CA SER A 139 37.51 -5.74 7.73
C SER A 139 37.86 -4.90 6.51
N LEU A 140 39.16 -4.67 6.24
CA LEU A 140 39.58 -3.94 5.04
C LEU A 140 39.20 -4.68 3.75
N ALA A 141 39.40 -5.98 3.70
CA ALA A 141 39.02 -6.79 2.55
C ALA A 141 37.52 -6.71 2.27
N LEU A 142 36.67 -6.83 3.33
CA LEU A 142 35.22 -6.77 3.19
C LEU A 142 34.72 -5.36 2.83
N ILE A 143 35.34 -4.29 3.36
CA ILE A 143 35.04 -2.91 2.92
C ILE A 143 35.30 -2.77 1.41
N ILE A 144 36.43 -3.29 0.93
CA ILE A 144 36.77 -3.22 -0.51
C ILE A 144 35.73 -3.99 -1.34
N VAL A 145 35.41 -5.22 -0.95
CA VAL A 145 34.43 -6.04 -1.68
C VAL A 145 33.05 -5.35 -1.74
N GLN A 146 32.54 -4.91 -0.59
CA GLN A 146 31.26 -4.23 -0.52
C GLN A 146 31.32 -2.85 -1.22
N GLY A 147 32.45 -2.14 -1.12
CA GLY A 147 32.66 -0.87 -1.82
C GLY A 147 32.65 -1.02 -3.35
N VAL A 148 33.17 -2.15 -3.88
CA VAL A 148 33.03 -2.47 -5.31
C VAL A 148 31.57 -2.75 -5.65
N GLY A 149 30.84 -3.48 -4.79
CA GLY A 149 29.42 -3.73 -4.96
C GLY A 149 28.62 -2.42 -5.03
N VAL A 150 28.79 -1.54 -4.03
CA VAL A 150 28.15 -0.20 -4.02
C VAL A 150 28.56 0.61 -5.25
N GLY A 151 29.86 0.63 -5.60
CA GLY A 151 30.31 1.31 -6.81
C GLY A 151 29.67 0.79 -8.09
N SER A 152 29.36 -0.50 -8.15
CA SER A 152 28.65 -1.08 -9.30
C SER A 152 27.19 -0.63 -9.37
N LEU A 153 26.51 -0.37 -8.25
CA LEU A 153 25.16 0.20 -8.24
C LEU A 153 25.14 1.59 -8.89
N PHE A 154 26.12 2.42 -8.55
CA PHE A 154 26.27 3.75 -9.16
C PHE A 154 26.66 3.69 -10.65
N ALA A 155 27.37 2.65 -11.07
CA ALA A 155 27.85 2.50 -12.45
C ALA A 155 26.85 1.77 -13.37
N SER A 156 25.90 1.02 -12.83
CA SER A 156 24.94 0.20 -13.59
C SER A 156 23.67 0.93 -14.04
N GLY A 157 23.59 2.24 -13.80
CA GLY A 157 22.37 3.02 -14.05
C GLY A 157 21.31 2.90 -12.96
N ALA A 158 21.52 2.10 -11.91
CA ALA A 158 20.59 2.07 -10.77
C ALA A 158 20.48 3.44 -10.07
N PHE A 159 21.51 4.27 -10.18
CA PHE A 159 21.49 5.68 -9.74
C PHE A 159 20.68 6.56 -10.71
N GLU A 160 20.74 6.28 -12.00
CA GLU A 160 20.08 7.02 -13.07
C GLU A 160 18.66 6.48 -13.37
N ALA A 161 18.43 5.19 -13.05
CA ALA A 161 17.11 4.55 -13.28
C ALA A 161 15.98 5.17 -12.44
N VAL A 162 16.34 5.97 -11.47
CA VAL A 162 15.40 6.80 -10.70
C VAL A 162 15.28 8.21 -11.28
N THR A 163 16.19 8.64 -12.17
CA THR A 163 15.87 9.68 -13.15
C THR A 163 14.96 9.02 -14.18
N LYS A 164 13.68 8.94 -13.82
CA LYS A 164 12.59 8.36 -14.62
C LYS A 164 12.68 8.91 -16.03
N GLU A 165 12.46 8.05 -17.03
CA GLU A 165 12.14 8.47 -18.38
C GLU A 165 11.17 9.66 -18.32
N PRO A 166 11.22 10.63 -19.25
CA PRO A 166 10.33 11.79 -19.26
C PRO A 166 8.83 11.46 -19.21
N ASP A 167 8.49 10.19 -19.45
CA ASP A 167 7.13 9.67 -19.48
C ASP A 167 6.66 9.07 -18.12
N GLN A 168 7.52 8.99 -17.13
CA GLN A 168 7.12 8.58 -15.77
C GLN A 168 7.13 9.80 -14.86
N VAL A 169 5.97 10.18 -14.33
CA VAL A 169 5.86 11.24 -13.34
C VAL A 169 6.72 10.90 -12.15
N ASN A 170 7.50 11.87 -11.82
CA ASN A 170 8.07 11.96 -10.49
C ASN A 170 6.90 12.07 -9.52
N VAL A 171 6.82 11.20 -8.53
CA VAL A 171 5.82 11.30 -7.45
C VAL A 171 5.86 12.71 -6.84
N ALA A 172 7.03 13.39 -6.89
CA ALA A 172 7.19 14.79 -6.54
C ALA A 172 6.41 15.79 -7.41
N ASP A 173 5.90 15.39 -8.59
CA ASP A 173 5.16 16.28 -9.49
C ASP A 173 3.64 16.30 -9.22
N LEU A 174 3.17 15.48 -8.28
CA LEU A 174 1.76 15.32 -7.94
C LEU A 174 1.54 15.54 -6.45
N ARG A 175 0.63 16.45 -6.12
CA ARG A 175 0.18 16.70 -4.76
C ARG A 175 -1.28 16.30 -4.62
N MET A 176 -1.56 15.39 -3.72
CA MET A 176 -2.91 15.09 -3.27
C MET A 176 -3.15 15.76 -1.92
N THR A 177 -4.30 16.43 -1.77
CA THR A 177 -4.74 17.05 -0.53
C THR A 177 -6.00 16.35 -0.01
N GLU A 178 -6.42 16.71 1.19
CA GLU A 178 -7.70 16.28 1.75
C GLU A 178 -8.85 17.26 1.38
N ASP A 179 -8.61 18.20 0.45
CA ASP A 179 -9.62 19.19 0.05
C ASP A 179 -10.92 18.48 -0.36
N GLY A 180 -12.00 18.85 0.28
CA GLY A 180 -13.33 18.28 0.04
C GLY A 180 -13.60 16.91 0.69
N LEU A 181 -12.66 16.26 1.39
CA LEU A 181 -12.85 14.94 2.00
C LEU A 181 -14.02 14.94 3.01
N PHE A 182 -14.14 15.99 3.79
CA PHE A 182 -15.19 16.15 4.80
C PHE A 182 -16.25 17.19 4.40
N THR A 183 -16.33 17.52 3.10
CA THR A 183 -17.38 18.42 2.58
C THR A 183 -18.33 17.68 1.67
N VAL A 184 -19.62 17.97 1.85
CA VAL A 184 -20.72 17.46 1.03
C VAL A 184 -21.52 18.63 0.46
N SER A 185 -22.33 18.39 -0.56
CA SER A 185 -23.19 19.42 -1.14
C SER A 185 -24.52 19.50 -0.41
N GLU A 186 -25.05 20.71 -0.27
CA GLU A 186 -26.45 20.93 0.17
C GLU A 186 -27.49 20.42 -0.84
N LYS A 187 -27.08 20.20 -2.12
CA LYS A 187 -27.99 19.85 -3.22
C LYS A 187 -28.13 18.34 -3.40
N SER A 188 -27.07 17.67 -3.84
CA SER A 188 -27.05 16.24 -4.11
C SER A 188 -25.65 15.68 -3.84
N ASN A 189 -25.58 14.43 -3.39
CA ASN A 189 -24.30 13.79 -3.13
C ASN A 189 -24.27 12.38 -3.72
N VAL A 190 -23.10 12.01 -4.23
CA VAL A 190 -22.79 10.64 -4.63
C VAL A 190 -21.47 10.27 -3.97
N ILE A 191 -21.54 9.38 -2.98
CA ILE A 191 -20.39 8.97 -2.18
C ILE A 191 -20.09 7.50 -2.47
N VAL A 192 -18.85 7.22 -2.85
CA VAL A 192 -18.34 5.87 -3.07
C VAL A 192 -17.29 5.57 -2.02
N PHE A 193 -17.55 4.59 -1.17
CA PHE A 193 -16.54 4.03 -0.27
C PHE A 193 -15.99 2.74 -0.86
N VAL A 194 -14.68 2.62 -0.87
CA VAL A 194 -13.98 1.38 -1.21
C VAL A 194 -13.25 0.90 0.05
N LEU A 195 -13.59 -0.29 0.52
CA LEU A 195 -12.93 -0.94 1.66
C LEU A 195 -11.96 -1.98 1.11
N ASP A 196 -10.67 -1.63 1.06
CA ASP A 196 -9.64 -2.49 0.51
C ASP A 196 -9.66 -3.90 1.13
N PHE A 197 -9.40 -4.91 0.32
CA PHE A 197 -9.21 -6.28 0.79
C PHE A 197 -10.41 -6.89 1.54
N THR A 198 -11.62 -6.33 1.39
CA THR A 198 -12.82 -6.77 2.11
C THR A 198 -13.65 -7.72 1.27
N ASP A 199 -13.77 -8.98 1.71
CA ASP A 199 -14.45 -10.05 0.97
C ASP A 199 -15.91 -10.23 1.40
N THR A 200 -16.77 -10.65 0.46
CA THR A 200 -18.17 -11.01 0.71
C THR A 200 -18.32 -12.08 1.81
N LYS A 201 -17.37 -13.01 1.95
CA LYS A 201 -17.42 -14.05 3.00
C LYS A 201 -17.24 -13.45 4.39
N GLN A 202 -16.24 -12.53 4.55
CA GLN A 202 -16.00 -11.79 5.78
C GLN A 202 -17.21 -10.92 6.13
N MET A 203 -17.74 -10.18 5.14
CA MET A 203 -18.92 -9.34 5.33
C MET A 203 -20.16 -10.15 5.71
N SER A 204 -20.36 -11.32 5.11
CA SER A 204 -21.47 -12.23 5.47
C SER A 204 -21.36 -12.72 6.91
N GLN A 205 -20.14 -13.01 7.37
CA GLN A 205 -19.88 -13.37 8.76
C GLN A 205 -20.22 -12.20 9.69
N ILE A 206 -19.74 -10.99 9.39
CA ILE A 206 -20.04 -9.80 10.22
C ILE A 206 -21.55 -9.53 10.28
N MET A 207 -22.24 -9.59 9.15
CA MET A 207 -23.71 -9.39 9.12
C MET A 207 -24.47 -10.43 9.95
N GLN A 208 -23.96 -11.64 10.06
CA GLN A 208 -24.57 -12.71 10.86
C GLN A 208 -24.24 -12.59 12.34
N GLU A 209 -22.98 -12.30 12.69
CA GLU A 209 -22.47 -12.30 14.06
C GLU A 209 -22.63 -10.94 14.76
N HIS A 210 -22.61 -9.85 13.98
CA HIS A 210 -22.62 -8.46 14.43
C HIS A 210 -23.60 -7.58 13.65
N PRO A 211 -24.91 -7.95 13.58
CA PRO A 211 -25.91 -7.20 12.83
C PRO A 211 -26.08 -5.76 13.32
N GLU A 212 -25.70 -5.47 14.56
CA GLU A 212 -25.75 -4.14 15.17
C GLU A 212 -24.87 -3.10 14.46
N GLU A 213 -23.80 -3.52 13.77
CA GLU A 213 -22.93 -2.61 13.01
C GLU A 213 -23.66 -1.91 11.86
N PHE A 214 -24.80 -2.46 11.44
CA PHE A 214 -25.61 -1.96 10.32
C PHE A 214 -26.86 -1.21 10.74
N ASN A 215 -27.04 -0.89 12.02
CA ASN A 215 -28.25 -0.22 12.52
C ASN A 215 -28.47 1.16 11.86
N ASP A 216 -27.40 1.86 11.49
CA ASP A 216 -27.47 3.16 10.82
C ASP A 216 -27.63 3.05 9.29
N TRP A 217 -27.45 1.84 8.71
CA TRP A 217 -27.43 1.62 7.27
C TRP A 217 -28.84 1.40 6.70
N THR A 218 -29.75 2.30 6.99
CA THR A 218 -31.12 2.20 6.51
C THR A 218 -31.23 2.61 5.04
N GLY A 219 -32.14 1.99 4.29
CA GLY A 219 -32.34 2.25 2.87
C GLY A 219 -31.34 1.57 1.93
N PHE A 220 -30.36 0.86 2.46
CA PHE A 220 -29.38 0.13 1.64
C PHE A 220 -29.92 -1.20 1.10
N THR A 221 -29.40 -1.59 -0.06
CA THR A 221 -29.47 -2.95 -0.59
C THR A 221 -28.08 -3.57 -0.51
N TRP A 222 -27.95 -4.72 0.14
CA TRP A 222 -26.75 -5.54 0.12
C TRP A 222 -26.85 -6.62 -0.95
N TYR A 223 -25.91 -6.63 -1.87
CA TYR A 223 -25.75 -7.66 -2.88
C TYR A 223 -24.76 -8.70 -2.37
N ASN A 224 -25.20 -9.91 -2.08
CA ASN A 224 -24.36 -10.96 -1.48
C ASN A 224 -23.77 -11.97 -2.49
N ASN A 225 -23.97 -11.74 -3.79
CA ASN A 225 -23.37 -12.52 -4.86
C ASN A 225 -22.61 -11.59 -5.81
N VAL A 226 -21.46 -11.11 -5.35
CA VAL A 226 -20.63 -10.13 -6.03
C VAL A 226 -19.35 -10.78 -6.55
N ALA A 227 -19.01 -10.54 -7.79
CA ALA A 227 -17.67 -10.80 -8.31
C ALA A 227 -16.87 -9.50 -8.35
N GLY A 228 -15.61 -9.53 -7.92
CA GLY A 228 -14.65 -8.52 -8.31
C GLY A 228 -14.51 -8.52 -9.84
N SER A 229 -13.89 -7.50 -10.40
CA SER A 229 -13.64 -7.49 -11.85
C SER A 229 -12.16 -7.56 -12.18
N MET A 230 -11.32 -6.88 -11.41
CA MET A 230 -9.89 -6.84 -11.68
C MET A 230 -9.08 -6.73 -10.39
N VAL A 231 -7.99 -7.48 -10.28
CA VAL A 231 -7.12 -7.52 -9.09
C VAL A 231 -5.64 -7.55 -9.49
N PRO A 232 -4.74 -7.10 -8.62
CA PRO A 232 -4.91 -6.50 -7.29
C PRO A 232 -5.32 -5.02 -7.34
N THR A 233 -5.26 -4.31 -6.19
CA THR A 233 -5.68 -2.91 -5.97
C THR A 233 -5.29 -1.96 -7.09
N ARG A 234 -4.03 -2.03 -7.57
CA ARG A 234 -3.47 -1.21 -8.66
C ARG A 234 -4.20 -1.35 -10.00
N TYR A 235 -5.04 -2.37 -10.15
CA TYR A 235 -5.92 -2.57 -11.29
C TYR A 235 -7.39 -2.43 -10.90
N GLY A 236 -7.75 -2.88 -9.70
CA GLY A 236 -9.12 -2.84 -9.17
C GLY A 236 -9.63 -1.41 -8.99
N VAL A 237 -8.88 -0.54 -8.33
CA VAL A 237 -9.27 0.86 -8.12
C VAL A 237 -9.35 1.63 -9.44
N PRO A 238 -8.34 1.60 -10.34
CA PRO A 238 -8.51 2.20 -11.65
C PRO A 238 -9.64 1.62 -12.49
N PHE A 239 -9.94 0.33 -12.36
CA PHE A 239 -11.11 -0.24 -13.01
C PHE A 239 -12.41 0.40 -12.49
N LEU A 240 -12.56 0.60 -11.19
CA LEU A 240 -13.72 1.30 -10.60
C LEU A 240 -13.84 2.74 -11.12
N LEU A 241 -12.71 3.41 -11.40
CA LEU A 241 -12.65 4.80 -11.87
C LEU A 241 -12.70 4.95 -13.41
N THR A 242 -12.42 3.90 -14.17
CA THR A 242 -12.36 3.99 -15.65
C THR A 242 -13.28 3.00 -16.36
N GLY A 243 -13.59 1.85 -15.77
CA GLY A 243 -14.29 0.73 -16.41
C GLY A 243 -13.51 0.07 -17.54
N GLN A 244 -12.23 0.43 -17.70
CA GLN A 244 -11.43 -0.06 -18.82
C GLN A 244 -10.79 -1.39 -18.49
N LEU A 245 -10.94 -2.33 -19.41
CA LEU A 245 -10.30 -3.63 -19.40
C LEU A 245 -9.27 -3.70 -20.53
N PRO A 246 -8.24 -4.56 -20.43
CA PRO A 246 -7.31 -4.77 -21.52
C PRO A 246 -8.04 -5.30 -22.74
N GLN A 247 -7.69 -4.78 -23.93
CA GLN A 247 -8.28 -5.21 -25.20
C GLN A 247 -7.52 -6.41 -25.77
N GLN A 248 -8.20 -7.27 -26.51
CA GLN A 248 -7.56 -8.45 -27.10
C GLN A 248 -6.40 -8.05 -28.02
N GLY A 249 -5.21 -8.59 -27.75
CA GLY A 249 -3.98 -8.29 -28.51
C GLY A 249 -3.31 -6.97 -28.10
N GLU A 250 -3.80 -6.29 -27.08
CA GLU A 250 -3.18 -5.11 -26.52
C GLU A 250 -1.99 -5.51 -25.62
N LEU A 251 -0.90 -4.76 -25.68
CA LEU A 251 0.20 -4.92 -24.73
C LEU A 251 -0.23 -4.43 -23.36
N PHE A 252 0.24 -5.11 -22.32
CA PHE A 252 -0.07 -4.75 -20.95
C PHE A 252 0.36 -3.31 -20.59
N SER A 253 1.54 -2.89 -21.04
CA SER A 253 2.04 -1.52 -20.88
C SER A 253 1.16 -0.47 -21.58
N GLN A 254 0.60 -0.79 -22.74
CA GLN A 254 -0.32 0.10 -23.45
C GLN A 254 -1.64 0.26 -22.69
N TYR A 255 -2.18 -0.85 -22.16
CA TYR A 255 -3.36 -0.78 -21.31
C TYR A 255 -3.13 0.13 -20.09
N LEU A 256 -2.03 -0.04 -19.38
CA LEU A 256 -1.69 0.79 -18.22
C LEU A 256 -1.57 2.28 -18.58
N ALA A 257 -0.94 2.58 -19.70
CA ALA A 257 -0.69 3.96 -20.14
C ALA A 257 -1.93 4.70 -20.64
N THR A 258 -3.00 4.01 -21.05
CA THR A 258 -4.12 4.64 -21.76
C THR A 258 -5.50 4.40 -21.14
N ARG A 259 -5.58 3.70 -20.00
CA ARG A 259 -6.88 3.32 -19.40
C ARG A 259 -7.73 4.51 -18.96
N TYR A 260 -7.10 5.59 -18.44
CA TYR A 260 -7.83 6.82 -18.10
C TYR A 260 -8.21 7.62 -19.33
N GLU A 261 -7.31 7.76 -20.32
CA GLU A 261 -7.57 8.45 -21.60
C GLU A 261 -8.77 7.84 -22.34
N ARG A 262 -8.94 6.52 -22.26
CA ARG A 262 -10.03 5.82 -22.95
C ARG A 262 -11.39 5.91 -22.25
N SER A 263 -11.42 6.40 -21.00
CA SER A 263 -12.65 6.51 -20.22
C SER A 263 -13.20 7.93 -20.25
N THR A 264 -14.51 8.07 -20.42
CA THR A 264 -15.22 9.34 -20.25
C THR A 264 -15.96 9.40 -18.92
N TYR A 265 -15.77 8.43 -18.03
CA TYR A 265 -16.58 8.27 -16.82
C TYR A 265 -16.43 9.46 -15.86
N LEU A 266 -15.21 9.88 -15.57
CA LEU A 266 -14.95 11.02 -14.68
C LEU A 266 -15.40 12.34 -15.34
N ASP A 267 -15.18 12.50 -16.65
CA ASP A 267 -15.65 13.65 -17.41
C ASP A 267 -17.18 13.76 -17.36
N ASP A 268 -17.90 12.65 -17.46
CA ASP A 268 -19.36 12.68 -17.41
C ASP A 268 -19.90 13.08 -16.02
N ILE A 269 -19.23 12.67 -14.94
CA ILE A 269 -19.56 13.11 -13.58
C ILE A 269 -19.29 14.62 -13.44
N HIS A 270 -18.13 15.07 -13.91
CA HIS A 270 -17.76 16.49 -13.89
C HIS A 270 -18.75 17.33 -14.73
N ASN A 271 -19.05 16.90 -15.95
CA ASN A 271 -19.99 17.58 -16.85
C ASN A 271 -21.42 17.56 -16.34
N ALA A 272 -21.79 16.63 -15.47
CA ALA A 272 -23.07 16.65 -14.75
C ALA A 272 -23.12 17.72 -13.64
N GLY A 273 -22.03 18.49 -13.43
CA GLY A 273 -21.95 19.60 -12.48
C GLY A 273 -21.60 19.19 -11.05
N TYR A 274 -20.98 18.03 -10.85
CA TYR A 274 -20.54 17.55 -9.54
C TYR A 274 -19.11 18.03 -9.24
N SER A 275 -18.90 18.64 -8.06
CA SER A 275 -17.55 18.84 -7.53
C SER A 275 -16.96 17.48 -7.14
N MET A 276 -15.73 17.19 -7.60
CA MET A 276 -15.17 15.85 -7.48
C MET A 276 -13.98 15.82 -6.51
N GLY A 277 -13.94 14.82 -5.63
CA GLY A 277 -12.78 14.45 -4.81
C GLY A 277 -12.54 12.95 -4.89
N ILE A 278 -11.29 12.55 -5.17
CA ILE A 278 -10.86 11.15 -5.25
C ILE A 278 -9.71 10.96 -4.28
N TYR A 279 -9.94 10.17 -3.23
CA TYR A 279 -9.00 9.95 -2.13
C TYR A 279 -8.57 8.48 -2.14
N THR A 280 -7.41 8.21 -2.75
CA THR A 280 -6.80 6.88 -2.85
C THR A 280 -5.29 7.01 -3.04
N ASP A 281 -4.50 6.08 -2.48
CA ASP A 281 -3.04 6.08 -2.62
C ASP A 281 -2.55 5.49 -3.96
N THR A 282 -3.41 4.80 -4.69
CA THR A 282 -3.03 4.12 -5.93
C THR A 282 -2.65 5.04 -7.09
N PHE A 283 -2.91 6.34 -7.00
CA PHE A 283 -2.46 7.28 -8.03
C PHE A 283 -0.95 7.55 -8.01
N GLY A 284 -0.27 7.33 -6.90
CA GLY A 284 1.13 7.73 -6.74
C GLY A 284 2.16 6.72 -7.21
N THR A 285 1.86 5.43 -7.23
CA THR A 285 2.89 4.39 -7.32
C THR A 285 2.91 3.59 -8.61
N GLU A 286 1.82 3.54 -9.37
CA GLU A 286 1.69 2.51 -10.41
C GLU A 286 1.13 3.02 -11.75
N PHE A 287 1.03 4.33 -11.94
CA PHE A 287 0.41 4.89 -13.14
C PHE A 287 1.37 5.79 -13.89
N SER A 288 1.29 5.72 -15.22
CA SER A 288 1.82 6.80 -16.01
C SER A 288 1.04 8.05 -15.62
N SER A 289 1.71 8.91 -15.00
CA SER A 289 1.24 10.15 -14.46
C SER A 289 0.69 11.10 -15.50
N GLU A 290 1.17 11.02 -16.73
CA GLU A 290 0.67 11.84 -17.80
C GLU A 290 -0.82 11.52 -18.07
N ASP A 291 -1.18 10.22 -18.04
CA ASP A 291 -2.56 9.78 -18.18
C ASP A 291 -3.43 10.28 -17.00
N VAL A 292 -2.96 10.09 -15.76
CA VAL A 292 -3.68 10.56 -14.57
C VAL A 292 -3.70 12.09 -14.49
N GLN A 293 -2.60 12.78 -14.75
CA GLN A 293 -2.57 14.25 -14.76
C GLN A 293 -3.56 14.84 -15.75
N ARG A 294 -3.61 14.30 -16.95
CA ARG A 294 -4.51 14.81 -18.00
C ARG A 294 -5.98 14.56 -17.69
N HIS A 295 -6.30 13.38 -17.14
CA HIS A 295 -7.68 12.90 -17.04
C HIS A 295 -8.26 12.90 -15.63
N VAL A 296 -7.49 13.23 -14.61
CA VAL A 296 -7.95 13.28 -13.21
C VAL A 296 -7.68 14.63 -12.55
N ALA A 297 -6.45 15.14 -12.65
CA ALA A 297 -6.06 16.35 -11.91
C ALA A 297 -6.89 17.59 -12.26
N GLY A 298 -7.29 17.75 -13.50
CA GLY A 298 -8.14 18.86 -13.96
C GLY A 298 -9.62 18.73 -13.57
N LEU A 299 -10.04 17.55 -13.10
CA LEU A 299 -11.44 17.25 -12.79
C LEU A 299 -11.71 17.19 -11.28
N THR A 300 -10.67 17.07 -10.46
CA THR A 300 -10.79 16.87 -9.00
C THR A 300 -10.25 18.06 -8.22
N MET A 301 -10.84 18.31 -7.06
CA MET A 301 -10.45 19.42 -6.19
C MET A 301 -9.23 19.13 -5.32
N ASN A 302 -8.88 17.84 -5.15
CA ASN A 302 -7.84 17.40 -4.21
C ASN A 302 -6.57 16.91 -4.91
N TYR A 303 -6.51 16.98 -6.23
CA TYR A 303 -5.38 16.47 -7.01
C TYR A 303 -4.74 17.59 -7.82
N HIS A 304 -3.54 18.00 -7.45
CA HIS A 304 -2.86 19.15 -8.02
C HIS A 304 -1.54 18.76 -8.67
N PRO A 305 -1.34 19.09 -9.98
CA PRO A 305 -0.01 19.01 -10.57
C PRO A 305 0.94 19.98 -9.85
N MET A 306 2.12 19.53 -9.49
CA MET A 306 3.16 20.40 -8.94
C MET A 306 4.11 20.84 -10.07
N ASN A 307 4.42 22.12 -10.13
CA ASN A 307 5.49 22.62 -11.00
C ASN A 307 6.84 22.28 -10.36
N GLN A 308 7.79 21.74 -11.13
CA GLN A 308 9.11 21.34 -10.65
C GLN A 308 9.89 22.46 -9.91
N GLU A 309 9.58 23.72 -10.20
CA GLU A 309 10.24 24.87 -9.57
C GLU A 309 9.76 25.16 -8.13
N ASP A 310 8.58 24.66 -7.76
CA ASP A 310 7.91 24.93 -6.47
C ASP A 310 7.95 23.73 -5.52
N SER A 311 8.54 22.60 -5.93
CA SER A 311 8.54 21.36 -5.13
C SER A 311 9.55 21.43 -4.00
N PRO A 312 9.15 21.62 -2.73
CA PRO A 312 10.05 21.35 -1.63
C PRO A 312 10.46 19.87 -1.69
N SER A 313 11.70 19.57 -1.31
CA SER A 313 12.10 18.18 -1.12
C SER A 313 11.20 17.56 -0.06
N LEU A 314 10.32 16.67 -0.50
CA LEU A 314 9.36 15.98 0.36
C LEU A 314 10.00 14.80 1.10
N LEU A 315 11.30 14.61 0.94
CA LEU A 315 12.08 13.60 1.62
C LEU A 315 12.24 13.96 3.10
N ASP A 316 11.64 13.18 3.98
CA ASP A 316 11.94 13.18 5.40
C ASP A 316 13.28 12.48 5.63
N GLN A 317 14.35 13.25 5.88
CA GLN A 317 15.67 12.68 6.09
C GLN A 317 15.77 11.82 7.35
N GLU A 318 15.11 12.21 8.43
CA GLU A 318 15.09 11.45 9.68
C GLU A 318 14.22 10.19 9.54
N GLY A 319 13.02 10.33 9.01
CA GLY A 319 12.12 9.22 8.72
C GLY A 319 12.74 8.21 7.75
N THR A 320 13.38 8.68 6.67
CA THR A 320 14.10 7.83 5.71
C THR A 320 15.22 7.03 6.38
N LEU A 321 15.98 7.68 7.27
CA LEU A 321 17.06 7.02 8.00
C LEU A 321 16.53 5.87 8.85
N PHE A 322 15.47 6.11 9.64
CA PHE A 322 14.89 5.09 10.51
C PHE A 322 14.18 3.99 9.73
N THR A 323 13.42 4.34 8.71
CA THR A 323 12.64 3.39 7.91
C THR A 323 13.53 2.43 7.15
N LEU A 324 14.49 2.94 6.37
CA LEU A 324 15.41 2.08 5.64
C LEU A 324 16.40 1.34 6.56
N TRP A 325 16.67 1.89 7.75
CA TRP A 325 17.42 1.14 8.76
C TRP A 325 16.59 -0.04 9.32
N LYS A 326 15.27 0.11 9.57
CA LYS A 326 14.37 -0.99 9.92
C LYS A 326 14.43 -2.10 8.85
N CYS A 327 14.30 -1.73 7.58
CA CYS A 327 14.41 -2.66 6.45
C CYS A 327 15.80 -3.35 6.40
N ALA A 328 16.88 -2.61 6.66
CA ALA A 328 18.23 -3.16 6.74
C ALA A 328 18.36 -4.17 7.88
N MET A 329 17.81 -3.87 9.06
CA MET A 329 17.83 -4.81 10.20
C MET A 329 17.00 -6.07 9.92
N TYR A 330 15.87 -5.95 9.25
CA TYR A 330 15.12 -7.11 8.76
C TYR A 330 15.98 -8.01 7.88
N ARG A 331 16.75 -7.44 6.97
CA ARG A 331 17.61 -8.17 6.06
C ARG A 331 18.85 -8.76 6.75
N ASP A 332 19.54 -7.99 7.58
CA ASP A 332 20.89 -8.25 8.06
C ASP A 332 20.95 -9.03 9.38
N LEU A 333 19.90 -8.98 10.21
CA LEU A 333 19.88 -9.70 11.49
C LEU A 333 19.50 -11.17 11.32
N PRO A 334 19.86 -12.05 12.32
CA PRO A 334 19.47 -13.44 12.28
C PRO A 334 17.94 -13.62 12.26
N TRP A 335 17.48 -14.70 11.66
CA TRP A 335 16.06 -14.98 11.46
C TRP A 335 15.18 -14.86 12.70
N ALA A 336 15.71 -15.16 13.88
CA ALA A 336 14.97 -14.99 15.13
C ALA A 336 14.55 -13.55 15.46
N PHE A 337 15.19 -12.57 14.82
CA PHE A 337 14.86 -11.15 14.99
C PHE A 337 14.00 -10.56 13.86
N LYS A 338 13.85 -11.26 12.74
CA LYS A 338 13.11 -10.75 11.58
C LYS A 338 11.67 -10.34 11.89
N PRO A 339 10.89 -11.05 12.72
CA PRO A 339 9.53 -10.64 13.07
C PRO A 339 9.44 -9.23 13.69
N TYR A 340 10.49 -8.81 14.40
CA TYR A 340 10.52 -7.48 15.06
C TYR A 340 10.87 -6.34 14.10
N PHE A 341 11.34 -6.65 12.90
CA PHE A 341 11.74 -5.69 11.87
C PHE A 341 10.94 -5.88 10.59
N TRP A 342 9.87 -6.68 10.62
CA TRP A 342 8.95 -6.81 9.50
C TRP A 342 8.34 -5.47 9.14
N PHE A 343 8.08 -5.25 7.86
CA PHE A 343 7.52 -4.01 7.34
C PHE A 343 6.60 -4.30 6.17
N TYR A 344 5.72 -3.36 5.88
CA TYR A 344 4.88 -3.29 4.69
C TYR A 344 5.40 -2.19 3.78
N THR A 345 5.25 -2.33 2.47
CA THR A 345 5.79 -1.38 1.48
C THR A 345 5.26 0.04 1.71
N ASP A 346 3.97 0.17 2.04
CA ASP A 346 3.35 1.47 2.31
C ASP A 346 3.92 2.15 3.55
N GLU A 347 4.22 1.42 4.63
CA GLU A 347 4.92 1.97 5.80
C GLU A 347 6.28 2.54 5.42
N VAL A 348 6.98 1.90 4.47
CA VAL A 348 8.30 2.37 4.02
C VAL A 348 8.15 3.71 3.28
N ASN A 349 7.26 3.80 2.32
CA ASN A 349 7.03 5.03 1.57
C ASN A 349 6.54 6.17 2.47
N ASN A 350 5.58 5.89 3.35
CA ASN A 350 5.06 6.85 4.32
C ASN A 350 6.14 7.35 5.29
N GLY A 351 6.99 6.45 5.77
CA GLY A 351 8.10 6.80 6.66
C GLY A 351 9.20 7.63 6.00
N MET A 352 9.27 7.66 4.67
CA MET A 352 10.26 8.44 3.92
C MET A 352 9.76 9.82 3.50
N THR A 353 8.48 10.12 3.69
CA THR A 353 7.82 11.30 3.13
C THR A 353 7.47 12.31 4.22
N LEU A 354 7.81 13.60 4.01
CA LEU A 354 7.42 14.68 4.92
C LEU A 354 5.92 14.91 4.88
N GLN A 355 5.32 15.04 6.06
CA GLN A 355 4.01 15.63 6.25
C GLN A 355 4.19 17.16 6.33
N VAL A 356 3.62 17.91 5.40
CA VAL A 356 3.71 19.38 5.38
C VAL A 356 2.41 19.96 5.94
N GLU A 357 2.50 20.76 7.01
CA GLU A 357 1.39 21.58 7.49
C GLU A 357 1.31 22.86 6.66
N SER A 358 0.11 23.24 6.20
CA SER A 358 -0.13 24.55 5.58
C SER A 358 -0.20 25.65 6.63
N ASP A 359 -0.03 26.92 6.21
CA ASP A 359 -0.09 28.12 7.07
C ASP A 359 -1.45 28.29 7.79
N ASP A 360 -2.49 27.60 7.35
CA ASP A 360 -3.84 27.57 7.95
C ASP A 360 -4.03 26.37 8.91
N GLY A 361 -3.00 25.57 9.15
CA GLY A 361 -3.01 24.44 10.09
C GLY A 361 -3.59 23.16 9.52
N GLU A 362 -3.89 23.13 8.22
CA GLU A 362 -4.23 21.88 7.54
C GLU A 362 -2.96 21.11 7.17
N VAL A 363 -2.96 19.82 7.48
CA VAL A 363 -1.86 18.94 7.08
C VAL A 363 -1.91 18.76 5.57
N GLN A 364 -1.03 19.45 4.87
CA GLN A 364 -0.83 19.19 3.45
C GLN A 364 0.03 17.95 3.32
N GLN A 365 -0.60 16.83 3.01
CA GLN A 365 0.15 15.63 2.71
C GLN A 365 1.00 15.85 1.46
N SER A 366 2.25 15.47 1.60
CA SER A 366 3.15 15.35 0.48
C SER A 366 2.64 14.29 -0.48
N THR A 367 2.66 14.57 -1.74
CA THR A 367 2.60 13.76 -2.96
C THR A 367 1.86 12.43 -2.97
N LEU A 368 1.76 11.72 -1.86
CA LEU A 368 0.97 10.50 -1.70
C LEU A 368 -0.07 10.73 -0.62
N TYR A 369 -1.33 10.70 -1.02
CA TYR A 369 -2.42 10.48 -0.08
C TYR A 369 -2.22 9.06 0.47
N THR A 370 -1.95 8.98 1.76
CA THR A 370 -1.81 7.70 2.43
C THR A 370 -3.10 7.37 3.14
N MET A 371 -3.64 6.20 2.86
CA MET A 371 -4.80 5.69 3.56
C MET A 371 -4.42 5.44 5.02
N ASN A 372 -4.98 6.23 5.92
CA ASN A 372 -4.86 6.04 7.36
C ASN A 372 -6.25 6.12 7.96
N ASP A 373 -6.90 4.98 8.09
CA ASP A 373 -8.29 4.88 8.54
C ASP A 373 -8.47 5.45 9.96
N GLY A 374 -7.50 5.28 10.85
CA GLY A 374 -7.55 5.84 12.20
C GLY A 374 -7.54 7.37 12.19
N ALA A 375 -6.63 7.98 11.43
CA ALA A 375 -6.56 9.44 11.26
C ALA A 375 -7.81 9.99 10.57
N TYR A 376 -8.29 9.33 9.52
CA TYR A 376 -9.55 9.66 8.85
C TYR A 376 -10.72 9.67 9.85
N TYR A 377 -10.83 8.64 10.68
CA TYR A 377 -11.93 8.54 11.65
C TYR A 377 -11.84 9.62 12.73
N ASP A 378 -10.66 9.89 13.25
CA ASP A 378 -10.46 10.95 14.24
C ASP A 378 -10.80 12.33 13.66
N LYS A 379 -10.42 12.59 12.43
CA LYS A 379 -10.78 13.81 11.70
C LYS A 379 -12.28 13.91 11.44
N LEU A 380 -12.92 12.81 10.99
CA LEU A 380 -14.37 12.77 10.79
C LEU A 380 -15.14 13.06 12.09
N LYS A 381 -14.67 12.61 13.25
CA LYS A 381 -15.29 12.88 14.55
C LYS A 381 -15.08 14.32 15.03
N THR A 382 -13.91 14.89 14.77
CA THR A 382 -13.50 16.20 15.30
C THR A 382 -13.88 17.36 14.38
N THR A 383 -13.55 17.29 13.10
CA THR A 383 -13.88 18.31 12.08
C THR A 383 -15.35 18.21 11.71
N LYS A 384 -15.91 16.99 11.63
CA LYS A 384 -17.24 16.65 11.14
C LYS A 384 -17.45 17.02 9.67
N LEU A 385 -18.51 16.46 9.09
CA LEU A 385 -18.94 16.85 7.76
C LEU A 385 -19.48 18.28 7.78
N SER A 386 -19.16 19.02 6.74
CA SER A 386 -19.73 20.35 6.46
C SER A 386 -20.45 20.35 5.10
N ALA A 387 -21.55 21.08 5.01
CA ALA A 387 -22.25 21.27 3.74
C ALA A 387 -21.76 22.54 3.07
N THR A 388 -21.52 22.45 1.76
CA THR A 388 -21.13 23.59 0.91
C THR A 388 -22.05 23.69 -0.29
N ASP A 389 -22.08 24.85 -0.90
CA ASP A 389 -22.80 25.08 -2.17
C ASP A 389 -21.89 24.81 -3.39
N ASP A 390 -20.75 24.16 -3.17
CA ASP A 390 -19.78 23.80 -4.21
C ASP A 390 -20.39 22.80 -5.20
N GLY A 391 -20.01 22.96 -6.48
CA GLY A 391 -20.58 22.21 -7.57
C GLY A 391 -21.96 22.76 -8.00
N GLU A 392 -22.21 22.79 -9.30
CA GLU A 392 -23.49 23.27 -9.84
C GLU A 392 -24.66 22.38 -9.44
N THR A 393 -24.43 21.06 -9.41
CA THR A 393 -25.45 20.04 -9.13
C THR A 393 -25.24 19.35 -7.79
N GLY A 394 -23.99 19.06 -7.39
CA GLY A 394 -23.72 18.30 -6.19
C GLY A 394 -22.25 18.00 -5.94
N ALA A 395 -21.98 17.05 -5.06
CA ALA A 395 -20.64 16.56 -4.75
C ALA A 395 -20.50 15.06 -5.04
N PHE A 396 -19.39 14.68 -5.69
CA PHE A 396 -18.95 13.31 -5.87
C PHE A 396 -17.68 13.07 -5.03
N ARG A 397 -17.70 12.04 -4.18
CA ARG A 397 -16.56 11.67 -3.36
C ARG A 397 -16.28 10.17 -3.53
N PHE A 398 -15.07 9.84 -3.93
CA PHE A 398 -14.55 8.47 -3.96
C PHE A 398 -13.51 8.34 -2.86
N ILE A 399 -13.81 7.56 -1.83
CA ILE A 399 -13.02 7.45 -0.60
C ILE A 399 -12.58 6.00 -0.44
N HIS A 400 -11.29 5.76 -0.59
CA HIS A 400 -10.67 4.47 -0.43
C HIS A 400 -10.09 4.36 0.99
N LEU A 401 -10.49 3.33 1.71
CA LEU A 401 -10.08 3.02 3.08
C LEU A 401 -9.40 1.66 3.12
N LEU A 402 -8.51 1.45 4.09
CA LEU A 402 -7.77 0.19 4.26
C LEU A 402 -8.68 -1.03 4.47
N GLY A 403 -9.89 -0.84 5.02
CA GLY A 403 -10.85 -1.93 5.13
C GLY A 403 -10.27 -3.17 5.83
N GLY A 404 -10.17 -4.28 5.09
CA GLY A 404 -9.58 -5.54 5.55
C GLY A 404 -8.10 -5.74 5.22
N HIS A 405 -7.42 -4.73 4.67
CA HIS A 405 -6.03 -4.82 4.26
C HIS A 405 -5.05 -4.78 5.45
N TYR A 406 -3.93 -5.47 5.32
CA TYR A 406 -2.81 -5.40 6.28
C TYR A 406 -2.12 -4.01 6.23
N PRO A 407 -1.46 -3.60 7.34
CA PRO A 407 -1.40 -4.21 8.67
C PRO A 407 -2.70 -4.05 9.45
N PHE A 408 -3.06 -5.06 10.26
CA PHE A 408 -4.26 -4.98 11.10
C PHE A 408 -3.95 -4.16 12.35
N ASN A 409 -4.33 -2.90 12.35
CA ASN A 409 -4.06 -1.95 13.44
C ASN A 409 -5.30 -1.34 14.09
N LEU A 410 -6.50 -1.58 13.54
CA LEU A 410 -7.74 -1.03 14.10
C LEU A 410 -8.51 -2.05 14.92
N ASP A 411 -9.08 -1.62 16.04
CA ASP A 411 -10.10 -2.38 16.76
C ASP A 411 -11.49 -2.22 16.11
N GLU A 412 -12.47 -2.95 16.61
CA GLU A 412 -13.87 -2.91 16.14
C GLU A 412 -14.58 -1.57 16.38
N ASN A 413 -13.96 -0.64 17.10
CA ASN A 413 -14.47 0.72 17.32
C ASN A 413 -13.76 1.76 16.45
N GLY A 414 -12.84 1.33 15.58
CA GLY A 414 -12.05 2.21 14.71
C GLY A 414 -10.90 2.93 15.43
N ASN A 415 -10.47 2.45 16.61
CA ASN A 415 -9.29 3.00 17.28
C ASN A 415 -8.04 2.30 16.80
N ASP A 416 -6.98 3.08 16.55
CA ASP A 416 -5.66 2.51 16.29
C ASP A 416 -5.08 1.90 17.58
N ILE A 417 -4.83 0.59 17.54
CA ILE A 417 -4.27 -0.20 18.64
C ILE A 417 -2.85 -0.70 18.35
N GLY A 418 -2.25 -0.17 17.29
CA GLY A 418 -0.91 -0.51 16.82
C GLY A 418 -0.87 -1.70 15.87
N THR A 419 0.13 -1.70 15.01
CA THR A 419 0.33 -2.68 13.93
C THR A 419 0.27 -4.12 14.44
N ASP A 420 -0.47 -4.97 13.74
CA ASP A 420 -0.68 -6.40 14.01
C ASP A 420 -1.29 -6.73 15.39
N ASN A 421 -1.95 -5.79 16.03
CA ASN A 421 -2.70 -6.02 17.26
C ASN A 421 -4.21 -6.28 17.05
N SER A 422 -4.62 -6.42 15.79
CA SER A 422 -5.99 -6.70 15.38
C SER A 422 -6.05 -7.92 14.47
N ASP A 423 -7.22 -8.17 13.90
CA ASP A 423 -7.47 -9.14 12.84
C ASP A 423 -8.40 -8.53 11.78
N ALA A 424 -8.53 -9.18 10.64
CA ALA A 424 -9.32 -8.68 9.51
C ALA A 424 -10.77 -8.37 9.90
N ILE A 425 -11.44 -9.24 10.65
CA ILE A 425 -12.85 -9.05 11.06
C ILE A 425 -13.00 -7.84 11.97
N ARG A 426 -12.12 -7.68 12.96
CA ARG A 426 -12.15 -6.52 13.87
C ARG A 426 -11.87 -5.22 13.11
N GLN A 427 -10.90 -5.23 12.21
CA GLN A 427 -10.54 -4.05 11.42
C GLN A 427 -11.67 -3.66 10.46
N ILE A 428 -12.27 -4.59 9.73
CA ILE A 428 -13.43 -4.31 8.87
C ILE A 428 -14.59 -3.71 9.69
N ARG A 429 -14.87 -4.24 10.91
CA ARG A 429 -15.87 -3.65 11.80
C ARG A 429 -15.52 -2.22 12.20
N GLY A 430 -14.24 -1.94 12.45
CA GLY A 430 -13.73 -0.58 12.65
C GLY A 430 -14.05 0.34 11.47
N SER A 431 -13.80 -0.11 10.25
CA SER A 431 -14.14 0.66 9.04
C SER A 431 -15.65 0.83 8.87
N LEU A 432 -16.47 -0.19 9.16
CA LEU A 432 -17.94 -0.06 9.19
C LEU A 432 -18.41 0.98 10.21
N LYS A 433 -17.70 1.11 11.34
CA LYS A 433 -17.98 2.15 12.35
C LYS A 433 -17.74 3.55 11.81
N MET A 434 -16.69 3.75 11.02
CA MET A 434 -16.40 5.02 10.35
C MET A 434 -17.50 5.39 9.35
N LEU A 435 -17.92 4.42 8.53
CA LEU A 435 -19.02 4.63 7.59
C LEU A 435 -20.33 4.93 8.30
N SER A 436 -20.63 4.25 9.40
CA SER A 436 -21.81 4.52 10.23
C SER A 436 -21.79 5.93 10.81
N GLU A 437 -20.62 6.43 11.25
CA GLU A 437 -20.46 7.81 11.70
C GLU A 437 -20.69 8.81 10.56
N TYR A 438 -20.15 8.54 9.36
CA TYR A 438 -20.40 9.38 8.18
C TYR A 438 -21.89 9.43 7.83
N ILE A 439 -22.56 8.28 7.81
CA ILE A 439 -24.01 8.16 7.57
C ILE A 439 -24.81 8.93 8.64
N ARG A 440 -24.43 8.79 9.91
CA ARG A 440 -25.09 9.50 11.02
C ARG A 440 -24.97 11.02 10.85
N GLN A 441 -23.80 11.51 10.47
CA GLN A 441 -23.61 12.95 10.24
C GLN A 441 -24.44 13.45 9.05
N LEU A 442 -24.57 12.70 7.96
CA LEU A 442 -25.49 13.04 6.86
C LEU A 442 -26.95 13.12 7.31
N LYS A 443 -27.38 12.19 8.19
CA LYS A 443 -28.73 12.20 8.78
C LYS A 443 -28.93 13.43 9.69
N ASP A 444 -27.96 13.74 10.54
CA ASP A 444 -27.99 14.91 11.43
C ASP A 444 -28.07 16.23 10.66
N MET A 445 -27.45 16.28 9.47
CA MET A 445 -27.50 17.44 8.55
C MET A 445 -28.77 17.47 7.69
N GLY A 446 -29.59 16.43 7.68
CA GLY A 446 -30.76 16.30 6.82
C GLY A 446 -30.44 16.09 5.33
N LEU A 447 -29.22 15.61 5.02
CA LEU A 447 -28.74 15.40 3.65
C LEU A 447 -28.76 13.92 3.22
N TYR A 448 -29.14 13.02 4.12
CA TYR A 448 -29.11 11.58 3.85
C TYR A 448 -30.01 11.16 2.68
N ASP A 449 -31.20 11.74 2.59
CA ASP A 449 -32.17 11.43 1.52
C ASP A 449 -31.68 11.89 0.14
N ASN A 450 -30.88 12.98 0.09
CA ASN A 450 -30.29 13.54 -1.13
C ASN A 450 -28.92 12.92 -1.46
N THR A 451 -28.51 11.87 -0.74
CA THR A 451 -27.21 11.25 -0.92
C THR A 451 -27.35 9.81 -1.44
N ALA A 452 -26.77 9.52 -2.59
CA ALA A 452 -26.52 8.16 -3.03
C ALA A 452 -25.20 7.67 -2.42
N ILE A 453 -25.21 6.49 -1.81
CA ILE A 453 -24.01 5.89 -1.18
C ILE A 453 -23.80 4.50 -1.76
N LEU A 454 -22.63 4.28 -2.32
CA LEU A 454 -22.16 2.96 -2.76
C LEU A 454 -20.97 2.56 -1.87
N VAL A 455 -21.02 1.35 -1.31
CA VAL A 455 -19.89 0.77 -0.58
C VAL A 455 -19.48 -0.52 -1.27
N THR A 456 -18.24 -0.59 -1.68
CA THR A 456 -17.65 -1.77 -2.32
C THR A 456 -16.26 -2.03 -1.74
N SER A 457 -15.59 -3.07 -2.19
CA SER A 457 -14.15 -3.23 -2.06
C SER A 457 -13.54 -3.24 -3.45
N ASP A 458 -12.27 -2.94 -3.56
CA ASP A 458 -11.51 -3.06 -4.81
C ASP A 458 -11.32 -4.53 -5.19
N HIS A 459 -11.09 -5.39 -4.18
CA HIS A 459 -11.06 -6.86 -4.27
C HIS A 459 -11.31 -7.51 -2.90
N GLY A 460 -11.35 -8.84 -2.86
CA GLY A 460 -11.48 -9.63 -1.64
C GLY A 460 -10.13 -10.08 -1.07
N ASP A 461 -10.19 -10.86 -0.01
CA ASP A 461 -9.04 -11.46 0.68
C ASP A 461 -8.60 -12.74 -0.04
N TRP A 462 -7.30 -12.87 -0.34
CA TRP A 462 -6.78 -14.07 -0.99
C TRP A 462 -6.48 -15.24 -0.04
N GLY A 463 -6.55 -15.05 1.26
CA GLY A 463 -6.22 -16.08 2.25
C GLY A 463 -7.39 -16.86 2.81
N ILE A 464 -8.63 -16.51 2.49
CA ILE A 464 -9.83 -17.06 3.18
C ILE A 464 -10.51 -18.25 2.49
N TYR A 465 -10.02 -18.62 1.31
CA TYR A 465 -10.58 -19.75 0.55
C TYR A 465 -9.52 -20.84 0.38
N GLU A 466 -9.84 -22.08 0.79
CA GLU A 466 -8.91 -23.22 0.73
C GLU A 466 -8.55 -23.63 -0.71
N ASP A 467 -9.49 -23.47 -1.64
CA ASP A 467 -9.36 -23.93 -3.04
C ASP A 467 -9.00 -22.80 -4.01
N TRP A 468 -8.70 -21.59 -3.50
CA TRP A 468 -8.48 -20.42 -4.33
C TRP A 468 -7.45 -19.47 -3.70
N ASP A 469 -6.39 -19.17 -4.42
CA ASP A 469 -5.25 -18.39 -3.95
C ASP A 469 -5.17 -16.95 -4.53
N SER A 470 -6.28 -16.47 -5.10
CA SER A 470 -6.39 -15.10 -5.61
C SER A 470 -7.51 -14.35 -4.90
N SER A 471 -7.31 -13.06 -4.66
CA SER A 471 -8.39 -12.17 -4.20
C SER A 471 -9.49 -12.09 -5.26
N SER A 472 -10.76 -12.17 -4.88
CA SER A 472 -11.79 -12.42 -5.89
C SER A 472 -13.13 -11.74 -5.63
N ASN A 473 -13.72 -11.93 -4.48
CA ASN A 473 -15.09 -11.53 -4.21
C ASN A 473 -15.13 -10.19 -3.49
N ALA A 474 -15.61 -9.16 -4.18
CA ALA A 474 -15.84 -7.86 -3.57
C ALA A 474 -17.13 -7.83 -2.74
N ILE A 475 -17.29 -6.80 -1.94
CA ILE A 475 -18.57 -6.46 -1.30
C ILE A 475 -19.35 -5.47 -2.16
N MET A 476 -20.68 -5.37 -1.96
CA MET A 476 -21.48 -4.37 -2.65
C MET A 476 -22.72 -4.00 -1.85
N PHE A 477 -22.75 -2.75 -1.38
CA PHE A 477 -23.92 -2.12 -0.79
C PHE A 477 -24.27 -0.87 -1.59
N TYR A 478 -25.53 -0.65 -1.83
CA TYR A 478 -25.98 0.55 -2.52
C TYR A 478 -27.26 1.12 -1.91
N LYS A 479 -27.21 2.42 -1.63
CA LYS A 479 -28.36 3.24 -1.24
C LYS A 479 -28.49 4.37 -2.26
N PRO A 480 -29.54 4.41 -3.11
CA PRO A 480 -29.78 5.56 -3.99
C PRO A 480 -30.22 6.78 -3.20
N ALA A 481 -30.13 7.97 -3.78
CA ALA A 481 -30.87 9.13 -3.29
C ALA A 481 -32.37 8.84 -3.46
N GLN A 482 -33.15 8.92 -2.35
CA GLN A 482 -34.56 8.52 -2.34
C GLN A 482 -35.30 9.18 -1.18
N SER A 483 -36.63 8.99 -1.11
CA SER A 483 -37.44 9.60 -0.05
C SER A 483 -37.12 9.04 1.34
N ALA A 484 -37.31 9.87 2.36
CA ALA A 484 -37.13 9.51 3.77
C ALA A 484 -37.91 8.25 4.19
N GLU A 485 -39.07 7.99 3.59
CA GLU A 485 -39.87 6.79 3.89
C GLU A 485 -39.16 5.50 3.45
N VAL A 486 -38.47 5.55 2.30
CA VAL A 486 -37.68 4.42 1.78
C VAL A 486 -36.37 4.32 2.54
N ASP A 487 -35.73 5.45 2.86
CA ASP A 487 -34.49 5.49 3.64
C ASP A 487 -34.66 5.03 5.09
N ALA A 488 -35.87 4.99 5.62
CA ALA A 488 -36.14 4.44 6.94
C ALA A 488 -36.19 2.89 6.99
N GLN A 489 -36.16 2.22 5.82
CA GLN A 489 -36.24 0.77 5.78
C GLN A 489 -34.89 0.11 6.14
N PRO A 490 -34.89 -1.04 6.83
CA PRO A 490 -33.66 -1.77 7.10
C PRO A 490 -32.99 -2.27 5.80
N ILE A 491 -31.73 -2.68 5.91
CA ILE A 491 -30.98 -3.24 4.77
C ILE A 491 -31.75 -4.39 4.12
N LYS A 492 -31.88 -4.32 2.79
CA LYS A 492 -32.44 -5.40 1.97
C LYS A 492 -31.30 -6.23 1.40
N THR A 493 -31.31 -7.55 1.62
CA THR A 493 -30.37 -8.48 0.98
C THR A 493 -30.92 -9.00 -0.34
N VAL A 494 -30.11 -8.99 -1.38
CA VAL A 494 -30.42 -9.56 -2.69
C VAL A 494 -29.25 -10.41 -3.20
N SER A 495 -29.56 -11.51 -3.90
CA SER A 495 -28.59 -12.47 -4.41
C SER A 495 -28.39 -12.35 -5.94
N THR A 496 -28.75 -11.21 -6.49
CA THR A 496 -28.55 -10.89 -7.91
C THR A 496 -27.05 -10.97 -8.24
N PRO A 497 -26.66 -11.62 -9.35
CA PRO A 497 -25.26 -11.83 -9.70
C PRO A 497 -24.64 -10.54 -10.27
N VAL A 498 -24.19 -9.65 -9.42
CA VAL A 498 -23.56 -8.37 -9.77
C VAL A 498 -22.04 -8.47 -9.79
N ALA A 499 -21.40 -7.49 -10.40
CA ALA A 499 -19.94 -7.33 -10.44
C ALA A 499 -19.56 -5.84 -10.49
N HIS A 500 -18.27 -5.52 -10.40
CA HIS A 500 -17.79 -4.14 -10.47
C HIS A 500 -18.18 -3.40 -11.76
N VAL A 501 -18.42 -4.11 -12.87
CA VAL A 501 -18.92 -3.51 -14.12
C VAL A 501 -20.26 -2.80 -13.93
N ASN A 502 -21.00 -3.11 -12.87
CA ASN A 502 -22.28 -2.47 -12.56
C ASN A 502 -22.12 -1.17 -11.74
N VAL A 503 -20.92 -0.88 -11.25
CA VAL A 503 -20.66 0.33 -10.42
C VAL A 503 -20.80 1.59 -11.26
N GLN A 504 -20.08 1.71 -12.35
CA GLN A 504 -20.09 2.93 -13.17
C GLN A 504 -21.49 3.31 -13.69
N PRO A 505 -22.26 2.40 -14.32
CA PRO A 505 -23.61 2.75 -14.76
C PRO A 505 -24.51 3.17 -13.59
N THR A 506 -24.32 2.58 -12.40
CA THR A 506 -25.07 2.97 -11.20
C THR A 506 -24.75 4.38 -10.73
N ILE A 507 -23.46 4.74 -10.71
CA ILE A 507 -23.00 6.08 -10.32
C ILE A 507 -23.42 7.11 -11.37
N ILE A 508 -23.27 6.83 -12.67
CA ILE A 508 -23.72 7.73 -13.75
C ILE A 508 -25.22 7.99 -13.65
N GLN A 509 -26.02 6.96 -13.36
CA GLN A 509 -27.44 7.15 -13.10
C GLN A 509 -27.67 8.04 -11.86
N ALA A 510 -26.89 7.86 -10.80
CA ALA A 510 -27.05 8.63 -9.57
C ALA A 510 -26.71 10.12 -9.76
N VAL A 511 -25.74 10.46 -10.63
CA VAL A 511 -25.45 11.86 -11.01
C VAL A 511 -26.41 12.41 -12.07
N GLY A 512 -27.40 11.64 -12.52
CA GLY A 512 -28.39 12.08 -13.52
C GLY A 512 -27.91 11.95 -14.97
N GLY A 513 -26.80 11.26 -15.23
CA GLY A 513 -26.24 11.03 -16.55
C GLY A 513 -26.88 9.85 -17.29
N ASP A 514 -26.48 9.65 -18.56
CA ASP A 514 -26.91 8.51 -19.38
C ASP A 514 -26.07 7.26 -19.05
N SER A 515 -26.64 6.38 -18.21
CA SER A 515 -25.98 5.15 -17.80
C SER A 515 -25.88 4.10 -18.91
N SER A 516 -26.65 4.22 -19.98
CA SER A 516 -26.76 3.17 -21.01
C SER A 516 -25.44 2.86 -21.72
N LYS A 517 -24.55 3.83 -21.85
CA LYS A 517 -23.21 3.64 -22.43
C LYS A 517 -22.22 2.91 -21.53
N TYR A 518 -22.55 2.75 -20.25
CA TYR A 518 -21.70 2.05 -19.26
C TYR A 518 -22.22 0.64 -18.91
N GLY A 519 -23.40 0.26 -19.41
CA GLY A 519 -24.03 -1.04 -19.18
C GLY A 519 -25.20 -1.00 -18.20
N GLU A 520 -25.46 -2.13 -17.54
CA GLU A 520 -26.58 -2.29 -16.61
C GLU A 520 -26.20 -1.79 -15.20
N THR A 521 -27.08 -0.98 -14.61
CA THR A 521 -26.94 -0.58 -13.20
C THR A 521 -27.22 -1.75 -12.26
N LEU A 522 -26.80 -1.66 -11.01
CA LEU A 522 -27.08 -2.68 -9.98
C LEU A 522 -28.58 -3.05 -9.89
N ALA A 523 -29.46 -2.08 -10.07
CA ALA A 523 -30.90 -2.29 -10.02
C ALA A 523 -31.48 -2.96 -11.29
N GLN A 524 -30.77 -2.87 -12.42
CA GLN A 524 -31.19 -3.45 -13.70
C GLN A 524 -30.73 -4.88 -13.90
N VAL A 525 -29.70 -5.32 -13.14
CA VAL A 525 -29.19 -6.69 -13.27
C VAL A 525 -30.29 -7.69 -12.88
N PRO A 526 -30.76 -8.56 -13.79
CA PRO A 526 -31.74 -9.56 -13.45
C PRO A 526 -31.13 -10.71 -12.63
N PHE A 527 -31.97 -11.39 -11.88
CA PHE A 527 -31.60 -12.63 -11.20
C PHE A 527 -31.61 -13.78 -12.23
N ASP A 528 -30.47 -13.96 -12.90
CA ASP A 528 -30.26 -15.00 -13.91
C ASP A 528 -28.86 -15.64 -13.74
N ASN A 529 -28.52 -16.55 -14.63
CA ASN A 529 -27.24 -17.26 -14.63
C ASN A 529 -26.25 -16.63 -15.63
N ARG A 530 -26.12 -15.31 -15.62
CA ARG A 530 -25.21 -14.56 -16.51
C ARG A 530 -23.75 -14.88 -16.24
N VAL A 531 -22.95 -14.71 -17.28
CA VAL A 531 -21.49 -14.74 -17.18
C VAL A 531 -21.01 -13.40 -16.68
N ARG A 532 -20.18 -13.42 -15.64
CA ARG A 532 -19.40 -12.27 -15.14
C ARG A 532 -17.93 -12.52 -15.44
N LYS A 533 -17.20 -11.47 -15.75
CA LYS A 533 -15.77 -11.55 -16.06
C LYS A 533 -14.94 -11.15 -14.86
N PHE A 534 -13.84 -11.86 -14.66
CA PHE A 534 -12.84 -11.55 -13.63
C PHE A 534 -11.45 -11.64 -14.24
N TYR A 535 -10.59 -10.72 -13.87
CA TYR A 535 -9.23 -10.59 -14.35
C TYR A 535 -8.26 -10.58 -13.18
N THR A 536 -7.25 -11.42 -13.22
CA THR A 536 -6.18 -11.44 -12.22
C THR A 536 -4.82 -11.46 -12.90
N THR A 537 -3.81 -10.91 -12.22
CA THR A 537 -2.45 -10.97 -12.72
C THR A 537 -1.76 -12.28 -12.37
N THR A 538 -0.77 -12.65 -13.16
CA THR A 538 0.23 -13.66 -12.82
C THR A 538 1.56 -12.97 -12.62
N SER A 539 2.36 -13.45 -11.66
CA SER A 539 3.66 -12.86 -11.32
C SER A 539 4.78 -13.88 -11.51
N ASP A 540 5.97 -13.41 -11.88
CA ASP A 540 7.21 -14.17 -11.86
C ASP A 540 7.94 -14.11 -10.51
N GLY A 541 7.29 -13.51 -9.51
CA GLY A 541 7.83 -13.28 -8.18
C GLY A 541 8.51 -11.90 -8.02
N LYS A 542 8.57 -11.10 -9.10
CA LYS A 542 9.07 -9.71 -9.09
C LYS A 542 8.11 -8.75 -9.77
N ASN A 543 7.59 -9.14 -10.93
CA ASN A 543 6.72 -8.29 -11.75
C ASN A 543 5.48 -9.05 -12.15
N ASP A 544 4.39 -8.34 -12.41
CA ASP A 544 3.25 -8.91 -13.11
C ASP A 544 3.66 -9.21 -14.54
N VAL A 545 3.46 -10.45 -14.95
CA VAL A 545 3.87 -10.92 -16.29
C VAL A 545 2.70 -11.04 -17.25
N SER A 546 1.49 -11.23 -16.75
CA SER A 546 0.30 -11.28 -17.60
C SER A 546 -0.99 -11.05 -16.79
N ILE A 547 -2.07 -10.73 -17.50
CA ILE A 547 -3.45 -10.78 -16.99
C ILE A 547 -4.12 -12.00 -17.58
N VAL A 548 -4.85 -12.75 -16.76
CA VAL A 548 -5.67 -13.90 -17.15
C VAL A 548 -7.15 -13.66 -16.85
N GLU A 549 -8.02 -14.14 -17.76
CA GLU A 549 -9.46 -13.95 -17.66
C GLU A 549 -10.18 -15.22 -17.21
N TYR A 550 -11.18 -15.02 -16.36
CA TYR A 550 -12.13 -16.04 -15.93
C TYR A 550 -13.57 -15.65 -16.25
N ASP A 551 -14.37 -16.64 -16.62
CA ASP A 551 -15.83 -16.59 -16.64
C ASP A 551 -16.38 -17.12 -15.33
N ILE A 552 -17.33 -16.40 -14.74
CA ILE A 552 -18.02 -16.79 -13.50
C ILE A 552 -19.51 -16.91 -13.80
N THR A 553 -20.08 -18.09 -13.52
CA THR A 553 -21.52 -18.37 -13.64
C THR A 553 -22.08 -18.86 -12.29
N GLY A 554 -23.23 -18.35 -11.85
CA GLY A 554 -23.78 -18.72 -10.54
C GLY A 554 -23.21 -17.93 -9.37
N TRP A 555 -22.98 -18.57 -8.22
CA TRP A 555 -22.42 -17.92 -7.02
C TRP A 555 -20.94 -17.66 -7.16
N ALA A 556 -20.53 -16.42 -6.90
CA ALA A 556 -19.12 -16.02 -6.99
C ALA A 556 -18.26 -16.65 -5.87
N THR A 557 -18.86 -16.95 -4.71
CA THR A 557 -18.16 -17.62 -3.60
C THR A 557 -18.00 -19.13 -3.77
N ASP A 558 -18.50 -19.70 -4.86
CA ASP A 558 -18.29 -21.10 -5.24
C ASP A 558 -17.34 -21.16 -6.46
N PHE A 559 -16.08 -21.47 -6.23
CA PHE A 559 -15.04 -21.48 -7.28
C PHE A 559 -15.21 -22.59 -8.32
N ASN A 560 -16.09 -23.56 -8.14
CA ASN A 560 -16.52 -24.46 -9.21
C ASN A 560 -17.25 -23.73 -10.35
N ASN A 561 -17.74 -22.52 -10.10
CA ASN A 561 -18.37 -21.65 -11.08
C ASN A 561 -17.36 -20.79 -11.88
N TRP A 562 -16.07 -20.89 -11.60
CA TRP A 562 -15.01 -20.07 -12.17
C TRP A 562 -14.24 -20.87 -13.23
N HIS A 563 -14.19 -20.36 -14.45
CA HIS A 563 -13.55 -21.06 -15.56
C HIS A 563 -12.60 -20.14 -16.32
N LYS A 564 -11.32 -20.52 -16.44
CA LYS A 564 -10.36 -19.81 -17.28
C LYS A 564 -10.86 -19.81 -18.73
N THR A 565 -10.91 -18.65 -19.37
CA THR A 565 -11.31 -18.53 -20.79
C THR A 565 -10.18 -18.85 -21.73
N GLY A 566 -8.94 -18.83 -21.26
CA GLY A 566 -7.74 -18.94 -22.08
C GLY A 566 -7.26 -17.61 -22.68
N ALA A 567 -7.97 -16.50 -22.44
CA ALA A 567 -7.48 -15.18 -22.81
C ALA A 567 -6.38 -14.73 -21.85
N ILE A 568 -5.24 -14.32 -22.40
CA ILE A 568 -4.05 -13.87 -21.67
C ILE A 568 -3.50 -12.64 -22.36
N TRP A 569 -3.10 -11.63 -21.57
CA TRP A 569 -2.40 -10.42 -22.02
C TRP A 569 -1.03 -10.39 -21.37
N ASP A 570 0.03 -10.53 -22.17
CA ASP A 570 1.40 -10.58 -21.68
C ASP A 570 1.97 -9.18 -21.44
N ALA A 571 2.67 -9.01 -20.31
CA ALA A 571 3.32 -7.75 -19.94
C ALA A 571 4.65 -7.50 -20.67
N GLN A 572 5.27 -8.54 -21.23
CA GLN A 572 6.64 -8.52 -21.72
C GLN A 572 6.79 -8.56 -23.27
N GLN A 573 5.77 -8.23 -24.03
CA GLN A 573 5.91 -8.13 -25.49
C GLN A 573 5.91 -6.70 -25.98
#